data_f5b0fa6c61c1cd624f3511f5e86bb0c5
#
_entry.id   f5b0fa6c61c1cd624f3511f5e86bb0c5
#
_cell.length_a   1.000
_cell.length_b   1.000
_cell.length_c   1.000
_cell.angle_alpha   90.00
_cell.angle_beta   90.00
_cell.angle_gamma   90.00
#
_symmetry.space_group_name_H-M   'P 1'
#
loop_
_entity.id
_entity.type
_entity.pdbx_description
1 polymer ?
#
loop_
_entity_poly.entity_id
_entity_poly.type
_entity_poly.pdbx_seq_one_letter_code
_entity_poly.pdbx_strand_id
1 'polypeptide(L)'
;MPRLVAQNDLRGILHAHTDASDGVATLKEMAGAARERGFQYFGVSDHSQTAHYAGGLSVEEIDAQHNEIDRLNKRFAGDFRIFKGIESDILPDGSLDYPADVLRRFDFIVASVHGQFRMDRAAQTERILRAVRKHMTGRQLLRRPGYEVDVEKVLEACAKHGVAVEINSNP
;
A
#
# COMPACT_ATOMS: atom_id res chain seq x y z
N MET A 1 25.07 3.64 20.49
CA MET A 1 24.01 4.10 19.58
C MET A 1 23.36 2.89 18.91
N PRO A 2 22.07 2.86 18.67
CA PRO A 2 21.47 1.76 17.93
C PRO A 2 22.03 1.72 16.50
N ARG A 3 22.22 0.53 15.96
CA ARG A 3 22.59 0.36 14.56
C ARG A 3 21.37 0.75 13.68
N LEU A 4 21.53 1.75 12.85
CA LEU A 4 20.51 2.18 11.90
C LEU A 4 20.46 1.24 10.69
N VAL A 5 19.30 1.13 10.06
CA VAL A 5 19.13 0.39 8.81
C VAL A 5 19.98 1.05 7.72
N ALA A 6 20.77 0.24 7.02
CA ALA A 6 21.58 0.66 5.89
C ALA A 6 20.99 0.10 4.57
N GLN A 7 21.38 0.65 3.43
CA GLN A 7 20.86 0.21 2.13
C GLN A 7 21.03 -1.30 1.89
N ASN A 8 22.13 -1.89 2.35
CA ASN A 8 22.39 -3.33 2.22
C ASN A 8 21.52 -4.21 3.12
N ASP A 9 20.79 -3.62 4.08
CA ASP A 9 19.84 -4.33 4.92
C ASP A 9 18.45 -4.43 4.24
N LEU A 10 18.20 -3.63 3.19
CA LEU A 10 16.94 -3.62 2.45
C LEU A 10 16.83 -4.85 1.55
N ARG A 11 15.74 -5.58 1.63
CA ARG A 11 15.47 -6.80 0.85
C ARG A 11 14.51 -6.57 -0.30
N GLY A 12 13.75 -5.50 -0.29
CA GLY A 12 12.76 -5.17 -1.31
C GLY A 12 11.99 -3.90 -1.02
N ILE A 13 11.02 -3.62 -1.86
CA ILE A 13 10.16 -2.45 -1.81
C ILE A 13 8.71 -2.94 -1.81
N LEU A 14 7.85 -2.40 -0.93
CA LEU A 14 6.44 -2.78 -0.80
C LEU A 14 5.46 -1.64 -1.09
N HIS A 15 5.88 -0.49 -1.57
CA HIS A 15 4.98 0.58 -1.95
C HIS A 15 5.53 1.33 -3.14
N ALA A 16 5.02 0.99 -4.31
CA ALA A 16 5.38 1.63 -5.55
C ALA A 16 4.22 1.59 -6.55
N HIS A 17 4.07 2.66 -7.31
CA HIS A 17 3.05 2.85 -8.32
C HIS A 17 3.63 2.63 -9.71
N THR A 18 2.80 2.12 -10.60
CA THR A 18 3.13 1.91 -12.01
C THR A 18 2.33 2.86 -12.91
N ASP A 19 2.54 2.77 -14.21
CA ASP A 19 1.74 3.46 -15.23
C ASP A 19 0.26 2.99 -15.28
N ALA A 20 -0.08 1.96 -14.52
CA ALA A 20 -1.47 1.57 -14.32
C ALA A 20 -2.26 2.56 -13.46
N SER A 21 -1.59 3.34 -12.61
CA SER A 21 -2.18 4.47 -11.87
C SER A 21 -1.42 5.77 -12.14
N ASP A 22 -0.73 6.34 -11.18
CA ASP A 22 -0.04 7.63 -11.31
C ASP A 22 1.49 7.52 -11.42
N GLY A 23 2.02 6.31 -11.52
CA GLY A 23 3.42 6.07 -11.81
C GLY A 23 3.76 6.33 -13.28
N VAL A 24 5.05 6.30 -13.61
CA VAL A 24 5.54 6.63 -14.98
C VAL A 24 6.16 5.44 -15.70
N ALA A 25 6.40 4.34 -15.01
CA ALA A 25 7.03 3.14 -15.55
C ALA A 25 6.10 1.94 -15.45
N THR A 26 6.22 1.03 -16.41
CA THR A 26 5.44 -0.20 -16.42
C THR A 26 5.81 -1.12 -15.25
N LEU A 27 4.90 -1.99 -14.87
CA LEU A 27 5.16 -3.03 -13.87
C LEU A 27 6.43 -3.83 -14.18
N LYS A 28 6.62 -4.19 -15.44
CA LYS A 28 7.79 -4.97 -15.90
C LYS A 28 9.10 -4.18 -15.72
N GLU A 29 9.12 -2.89 -16.06
CA GLU A 29 10.29 -2.02 -15.89
C GLU A 29 10.62 -1.83 -14.41
N MET A 30 9.63 -1.56 -13.57
CA MET A 30 9.79 -1.38 -12.13
C MET A 30 10.34 -2.65 -11.46
N ALA A 31 9.77 -3.81 -11.77
CA ALA A 31 10.21 -5.10 -11.26
C ALA A 31 11.62 -5.46 -11.75
N GLY A 32 11.94 -5.17 -13.02
CA GLY A 32 13.27 -5.34 -13.59
C GLY A 32 14.32 -4.51 -12.88
N ALA A 33 14.05 -3.22 -12.71
CA ALA A 33 14.92 -2.29 -12.01
C ALA A 33 15.13 -2.65 -10.52
N ALA A 34 14.10 -3.14 -9.84
CA ALA A 34 14.22 -3.63 -8.46
C ALA A 34 15.14 -4.86 -8.38
N ARG A 35 14.97 -5.82 -9.30
CA ARG A 35 15.80 -7.02 -9.38
C ARG A 35 17.27 -6.69 -9.70
N GLU A 36 17.52 -5.79 -10.64
CA GLU A 36 18.88 -5.32 -11.01
C GLU A 36 19.60 -4.64 -9.85
N ARG A 37 18.86 -4.00 -8.92
CA ARG A 37 19.42 -3.44 -7.68
C ARG A 37 19.68 -4.47 -6.59
N GLY A 38 19.45 -5.76 -6.86
CA GLY A 38 19.67 -6.86 -5.92
C GLY A 38 18.58 -7.05 -4.88
N PHE A 39 17.40 -6.46 -5.07
CA PHE A 39 16.25 -6.74 -4.22
C PHE A 39 15.72 -8.16 -4.47
N GLN A 40 15.17 -8.77 -3.44
CA GLN A 40 14.59 -10.12 -3.47
C GLN A 40 13.10 -10.10 -3.84
N TYR A 41 12.45 -8.95 -3.62
CA TYR A 41 11.04 -8.77 -3.93
C TYR A 41 10.68 -7.32 -4.27
N PHE A 42 9.56 -7.19 -4.96
CA PHE A 42 8.91 -5.93 -5.29
C PHE A 42 7.41 -6.05 -5.05
N GLY A 43 6.82 -5.14 -4.30
CA GLY A 43 5.38 -5.04 -4.14
C GLY A 43 4.85 -3.86 -4.93
N VAL A 44 4.00 -4.12 -5.93
CA VAL A 44 3.23 -3.06 -6.60
C VAL A 44 2.04 -2.70 -5.73
N SER A 45 1.71 -1.41 -5.65
CA SER A 45 0.58 -0.91 -4.88
C SER A 45 -0.04 0.32 -5.55
N ASP A 46 -0.51 0.13 -6.77
CA ASP A 46 -1.25 1.16 -7.49
C ASP A 46 -2.49 1.61 -6.72
N HIS A 47 -3.01 2.81 -7.02
CA HIS A 47 -4.16 3.38 -6.32
C HIS A 47 -5.45 2.61 -6.58
N SER A 48 -6.32 2.58 -5.57
CA SER A 48 -7.66 1.98 -5.67
C SER A 48 -8.66 2.89 -6.37
N GLN A 49 -9.80 2.34 -6.77
CA GLN A 49 -10.77 2.93 -7.69
C GLN A 49 -11.29 4.32 -7.29
N THR A 50 -11.39 4.67 -6.01
CA THR A 50 -11.86 6.02 -5.58
C THR A 50 -10.80 7.10 -5.77
N ALA A 51 -9.55 6.75 -5.97
CA ALA A 51 -8.48 7.68 -6.31
C ALA A 51 -8.51 8.08 -7.79
N HIS A 52 -9.65 8.60 -8.29
CA HIS A 52 -9.83 8.99 -9.69
C HIS A 52 -8.78 9.97 -10.21
N TYR A 53 -8.26 10.85 -9.33
CA TYR A 53 -7.20 11.81 -9.65
C TYR A 53 -5.86 11.15 -9.95
N ALA A 54 -5.67 9.92 -9.51
CA ALA A 54 -4.45 9.12 -9.69
C ALA A 54 -4.67 7.90 -10.62
N GLY A 55 -5.80 7.83 -11.34
CA GLY A 55 -6.11 6.71 -12.22
C GLY A 55 -6.33 5.38 -11.48
N GLY A 56 -6.98 5.43 -10.30
CA GLY A 56 -7.18 4.24 -9.47
C GLY A 56 -7.87 3.09 -10.18
N LEU A 57 -7.41 1.86 -9.96
CA LEU A 57 -7.73 0.67 -10.73
C LEU A 57 -9.17 0.17 -10.49
N SER A 58 -9.88 -0.16 -11.54
CA SER A 58 -11.09 -0.98 -11.50
C SER A 58 -10.77 -2.44 -11.16
N VAL A 59 -11.80 -3.23 -10.87
CA VAL A 59 -11.64 -4.68 -10.60
C VAL A 59 -11.08 -5.42 -11.82
N GLU A 60 -11.50 -5.03 -13.02
CA GLU A 60 -11.04 -5.59 -14.29
C GLU A 60 -9.55 -5.31 -14.53
N GLU A 61 -9.09 -4.10 -14.20
CA GLU A 61 -7.69 -3.71 -14.30
C GLU A 61 -6.82 -4.42 -13.26
N ILE A 62 -7.34 -4.66 -12.05
CA ILE A 62 -6.69 -5.52 -11.06
C ILE A 62 -6.49 -6.93 -11.61
N ASP A 63 -7.48 -7.51 -12.27
CA ASP A 63 -7.36 -8.84 -12.87
C ASP A 63 -6.28 -8.89 -13.96
N ALA A 64 -6.23 -7.87 -14.80
CA ALA A 64 -5.20 -7.74 -15.83
C ALA A 64 -3.79 -7.63 -15.21
N GLN A 65 -3.62 -6.78 -14.19
CA GLN A 65 -2.35 -6.60 -13.49
C GLN A 65 -1.92 -7.88 -12.76
N HIS A 66 -2.83 -8.56 -12.06
CA HIS A 66 -2.54 -9.82 -11.38
C HIS A 66 -2.08 -10.93 -12.35
N ASN A 67 -2.71 -11.00 -13.53
CA ASN A 67 -2.30 -11.92 -14.59
C ASN A 67 -0.89 -11.59 -15.12
N GLU A 68 -0.54 -10.32 -15.23
CA GLU A 68 0.81 -9.89 -15.60
C GLU A 68 1.83 -10.24 -14.51
N ILE A 69 1.52 -9.98 -13.24
CA ILE A 69 2.37 -10.36 -12.11
C ILE A 69 2.65 -11.86 -12.12
N ASP A 70 1.63 -12.69 -12.33
CA ASP A 70 1.78 -14.14 -12.38
C ASP A 70 2.69 -14.59 -13.53
N ARG A 71 2.60 -13.96 -14.69
CA ARG A 71 3.49 -14.21 -15.84
C ARG A 71 4.94 -13.79 -15.53
N LEU A 72 5.14 -12.62 -14.93
CA LEU A 72 6.46 -12.13 -14.56
C LEU A 72 7.09 -12.99 -13.46
N ASN A 73 6.33 -13.39 -12.45
CA ASN A 73 6.80 -14.28 -11.39
C ASN A 73 7.26 -15.64 -11.93
N LYS A 74 6.54 -16.20 -12.91
CA LYS A 74 6.99 -17.41 -13.61
C LYS A 74 8.31 -17.21 -14.36
N ARG A 75 8.51 -16.04 -14.95
CA ARG A 75 9.74 -15.69 -15.66
C ARG A 75 10.94 -15.43 -14.74
N PHE A 76 10.71 -14.87 -13.56
CA PHE A 76 11.74 -14.56 -12.55
C PHE A 76 11.98 -15.71 -11.57
N ALA A 77 11.40 -16.89 -11.82
CA ALA A 77 11.35 -18.01 -10.90
C ALA A 77 12.66 -18.25 -10.13
N GLY A 78 12.57 -18.21 -8.81
CA GLY A 78 13.62 -18.57 -7.85
C GLY A 78 14.32 -17.41 -7.16
N ASP A 79 14.64 -16.31 -7.85
CA ASP A 79 15.50 -15.25 -7.30
C ASP A 79 14.76 -13.98 -6.88
N PHE A 80 13.57 -13.75 -7.44
CA PHE A 80 12.83 -12.51 -7.26
C PHE A 80 11.33 -12.74 -7.31
N ARG A 81 10.58 -12.06 -6.43
CA ARG A 81 9.11 -12.17 -6.37
C ARG A 81 8.46 -10.80 -6.46
N ILE A 82 7.44 -10.70 -7.31
CA ILE A 82 6.51 -9.57 -7.32
C ILE A 82 5.30 -9.94 -6.45
N PHE A 83 4.99 -9.11 -5.46
CA PHE A 83 3.80 -9.22 -4.63
C PHE A 83 2.66 -8.39 -5.21
N LYS A 84 1.45 -8.95 -5.20
CA LYS A 84 0.20 -8.30 -5.57
C LYS A 84 -0.24 -7.39 -4.44
N GLY A 85 -0.08 -6.09 -4.57
CA GLY A 85 -0.52 -5.12 -3.59
C GLY A 85 -1.47 -4.10 -4.19
N ILE A 86 -2.07 -3.31 -3.35
CA ILE A 86 -2.91 -2.15 -3.69
C ILE A 86 -2.79 -1.08 -2.62
N GLU A 87 -2.71 0.19 -3.00
CA GLU A 87 -2.93 1.29 -2.09
C GLU A 87 -4.42 1.64 -2.07
N SER A 88 -5.11 1.07 -1.08
CA SER A 88 -6.55 1.23 -0.94
C SER A 88 -6.90 2.43 -0.08
N ASP A 89 -7.80 3.27 -0.57
CA ASP A 89 -8.39 4.32 0.25
C ASP A 89 -9.15 3.73 1.44
N ILE A 90 -8.97 4.35 2.61
CA ILE A 90 -9.85 4.17 3.75
C ILE A 90 -11.05 5.09 3.54
N LEU A 91 -12.21 4.53 3.26
CA LEU A 91 -13.44 5.28 3.03
C LEU A 91 -13.95 5.97 4.31
N PRO A 92 -14.84 6.95 4.24
CA PRO A 92 -15.32 7.71 5.43
C PRO A 92 -15.88 6.84 6.55
N ASP A 93 -16.45 5.68 6.22
CA ASP A 93 -16.98 4.71 7.18
C ASP A 93 -15.92 3.76 7.76
N GLY A 94 -14.66 3.87 7.31
CA GLY A 94 -13.53 3.04 7.70
C GLY A 94 -13.45 1.70 6.97
N SER A 95 -14.23 1.47 5.92
CA SER A 95 -14.03 0.35 5.00
C SER A 95 -12.89 0.65 4.03
N LEU A 96 -12.32 -0.38 3.41
CA LEU A 96 -11.43 -0.24 2.26
C LEU A 96 -12.24 -0.21 0.97
N ASP A 97 -11.62 0.28 -0.09
CA ASP A 97 -12.25 0.71 -1.33
C ASP A 97 -12.70 -0.42 -2.28
N TYR A 98 -12.54 -1.68 -1.88
CA TYR A 98 -13.04 -2.82 -2.64
C TYR A 98 -13.85 -3.77 -1.76
N PRO A 99 -14.74 -4.59 -2.36
CA PRO A 99 -15.40 -5.69 -1.68
C PRO A 99 -14.37 -6.69 -1.09
N ALA A 100 -14.78 -7.38 -0.03
CA ALA A 100 -13.90 -8.28 0.71
C ALA A 100 -13.34 -9.46 -0.11
N ASP A 101 -14.06 -9.92 -1.12
CA ASP A 101 -13.61 -10.95 -2.05
C ASP A 101 -12.50 -10.46 -2.98
N VAL A 102 -12.54 -9.21 -3.41
CA VAL A 102 -11.47 -8.56 -4.18
C VAL A 102 -10.25 -8.33 -3.29
N LEU A 103 -10.44 -7.78 -2.08
CA LEU A 103 -9.35 -7.51 -1.13
C LEU A 103 -8.56 -8.78 -0.76
N ARG A 104 -9.22 -9.93 -0.67
CA ARG A 104 -8.54 -11.23 -0.39
C ARG A 104 -7.64 -11.73 -1.50
N ARG A 105 -7.66 -11.12 -2.69
CA ARG A 105 -6.82 -11.50 -3.84
C ARG A 105 -5.43 -10.89 -3.81
N PHE A 106 -5.20 -9.91 -2.93
CA PHE A 106 -3.91 -9.25 -2.74
C PHE A 106 -3.03 -9.97 -1.72
N ASP A 107 -1.72 -9.97 -1.95
CA ASP A 107 -0.72 -10.46 -0.99
C ASP A 107 -0.56 -9.47 0.18
N PHE A 108 -0.75 -8.17 -0.07
CA PHE A 108 -0.74 -7.10 0.95
C PHE A 108 -1.58 -5.90 0.50
N ILE A 109 -1.98 -5.08 1.46
CA ILE A 109 -2.73 -3.85 1.22
C ILE A 109 -2.05 -2.71 1.98
N VAL A 110 -1.80 -1.62 1.29
CA VAL A 110 -1.47 -0.33 1.89
C VAL A 110 -2.77 0.44 2.06
N ALA A 111 -3.16 0.74 3.30
CA ALA A 111 -4.37 1.49 3.58
C ALA A 111 -4.04 2.96 3.84
N SER A 112 -4.59 3.85 3.04
CA SER A 112 -4.28 5.29 3.06
C SER A 112 -5.52 6.17 3.16
N VAL A 113 -5.35 7.40 3.62
CA VAL A 113 -6.40 8.42 3.62
C VAL A 113 -6.06 9.47 2.59
N HIS A 114 -6.80 9.51 1.49
CA HIS A 114 -6.60 10.50 0.42
C HIS A 114 -7.75 11.52 0.28
N GLY A 115 -8.78 11.41 1.10
CA GLY A 115 -9.92 12.32 1.08
C GLY A 115 -10.56 12.53 2.45
N GLN A 116 -11.51 13.49 2.51
CA GLN A 116 -12.25 13.82 3.73
C GLN A 116 -11.36 14.29 4.90
N PHE A 117 -10.34 15.09 4.60
CA PHE A 117 -9.38 15.61 5.60
C PHE A 117 -9.98 16.58 6.63
N ARG A 118 -11.23 17.02 6.43
CA ARG A 118 -11.94 17.96 7.33
C ARG A 118 -12.81 17.26 8.39
N MET A 119 -12.76 15.94 8.47
CA MET A 119 -13.40 15.23 9.58
C MET A 119 -12.78 15.65 10.91
N ASP A 120 -13.57 15.74 11.97
CA ASP A 120 -13.04 15.99 13.30
C ASP A 120 -12.12 14.86 13.78
N ARG A 121 -11.28 15.16 14.78
CA ARG A 121 -10.28 14.23 15.30
C ARG A 121 -10.87 12.88 15.72
N ALA A 122 -12.03 12.87 16.37
CA ALA A 122 -12.63 11.63 16.87
C ALA A 122 -13.15 10.77 15.71
N ALA A 123 -13.85 11.36 14.75
CA ALA A 123 -14.35 10.69 13.56
C ALA A 123 -13.20 10.15 12.69
N GLN A 124 -12.15 10.94 12.50
CA GLN A 124 -10.98 10.51 11.73
C GLN A 124 -10.23 9.37 12.42
N THR A 125 -10.07 9.44 13.74
CA THR A 125 -9.47 8.36 14.51
C THR A 125 -10.29 7.08 14.38
N GLU A 126 -11.61 7.15 14.57
CA GLU A 126 -12.48 5.96 14.48
C GLU A 126 -12.51 5.37 13.08
N ARG A 127 -12.48 6.20 12.02
CA ARG A 127 -12.33 5.78 10.63
C ARG A 127 -11.11 4.87 10.44
N ILE A 128 -9.94 5.31 10.91
CA ILE A 128 -8.70 4.52 10.79
C ILE A 128 -8.74 3.28 11.68
N LEU A 129 -9.24 3.39 12.91
CA LEU A 129 -9.37 2.24 13.81
C LEU A 129 -10.27 1.14 13.23
N ARG A 130 -11.32 1.50 12.48
CA ARG A 130 -12.18 0.51 11.79
C ARG A 130 -11.42 -0.20 10.68
N ALA A 131 -10.63 0.53 9.88
CA ALA A 131 -9.79 -0.08 8.85
C ALA A 131 -8.78 -1.05 9.46
N VAL A 132 -8.06 -0.64 10.51
CA VAL A 132 -7.08 -1.47 11.23
C VAL A 132 -7.73 -2.75 11.80
N ARG A 133 -8.93 -2.67 12.36
CA ARG A 133 -9.62 -3.81 12.96
C ARG A 133 -10.16 -4.80 11.94
N LYS A 134 -10.50 -4.34 10.74
CA LYS A 134 -11.12 -5.17 9.68
C LYS A 134 -10.10 -5.75 8.72
N HIS A 135 -8.99 -5.08 8.50
CA HIS A 135 -8.03 -5.39 7.45
C HIS A 135 -6.61 -5.32 8.01
N MET A 136 -5.94 -6.46 8.07
CA MET A 136 -4.65 -6.63 8.74
C MET A 136 -3.43 -6.22 7.89
N THR A 137 -3.48 -5.06 7.21
CA THR A 137 -2.26 -4.46 6.63
C THR A 137 -2.49 -2.98 6.46
N GLY A 138 -1.63 -2.14 7.03
CA GLY A 138 -1.87 -0.72 7.01
C GLY A 138 -0.63 0.13 6.91
N ARG A 139 -0.81 1.25 6.25
CA ARG A 139 0.17 2.31 6.11
C ARG A 139 -0.41 3.69 6.29
N GLN A 140 0.43 4.65 6.70
CA GLN A 140 0.24 6.09 6.43
C GLN A 140 1.52 6.87 6.24
N LEU A 141 1.49 7.90 5.35
CA LEU A 141 2.01 9.22 5.62
C LEU A 141 1.96 10.33 4.58
N LEU A 142 2.17 11.44 4.95
CA LEU A 142 2.04 12.88 4.97
C LEU A 142 2.83 13.60 3.86
N ARG A 143 2.12 14.26 2.95
CA ARG A 143 2.61 15.39 2.15
C ARG A 143 1.71 16.62 2.23
N ARG A 144 0.83 16.68 3.23
CA ARG A 144 -0.15 17.77 3.43
C ARG A 144 -0.18 18.12 4.90
N PRO A 145 -0.71 19.31 5.30
CA PRO A 145 -0.97 19.57 6.71
C PRO A 145 -1.70 18.37 7.28
N GLY A 146 -1.17 17.80 8.37
CA GLY A 146 -1.74 16.62 8.99
C GLY A 146 -3.19 16.88 9.36
N TYR A 147 -4.07 15.92 9.04
CA TYR A 147 -5.39 15.92 9.63
C TYR A 147 -5.29 15.48 11.10
N GLU A 148 -6.15 16.01 11.94
CA GLU A 148 -6.15 15.67 13.35
C GLU A 148 -6.56 14.20 13.57
N VAL A 149 -5.72 13.45 14.25
CA VAL A 149 -5.93 12.04 14.60
C VAL A 149 -5.30 11.72 15.94
N ASP A 150 -5.85 10.77 16.67
CA ASP A 150 -5.26 10.22 17.88
C ASP A 150 -4.21 9.16 17.50
N VAL A 151 -2.99 9.61 17.24
CA VAL A 151 -1.88 8.77 16.77
C VAL A 151 -1.59 7.63 17.75
N GLU A 152 -1.63 7.89 19.06
CA GLU A 152 -1.34 6.89 20.10
C GLU A 152 -2.34 5.74 20.02
N LYS A 153 -3.64 6.03 19.98
CA LYS A 153 -4.68 5.00 19.81
C LYS A 153 -4.56 4.21 18.51
N VAL A 154 -4.17 4.87 17.42
CA VAL A 154 -3.94 4.18 16.14
C VAL A 154 -2.76 3.24 16.23
N LEU A 155 -1.63 3.67 16.79
CA LEU A 155 -0.44 2.83 16.96
C LEU A 155 -0.70 1.64 17.89
N GLU A 156 -1.43 1.85 19.00
CA GLU A 156 -1.86 0.76 19.88
C GLU A 156 -2.74 -0.26 19.15
N ALA A 157 -3.68 0.22 18.34
CA ALA A 157 -4.54 -0.67 17.55
C ALA A 157 -3.72 -1.44 16.49
N CYS A 158 -2.80 -0.78 15.79
CA CYS A 158 -1.90 -1.42 14.84
C CYS A 158 -1.07 -2.53 15.52
N ALA A 159 -0.46 -2.23 16.66
CA ALA A 159 0.31 -3.22 17.44
C ALA A 159 -0.56 -4.40 17.86
N LYS A 160 -1.78 -4.15 18.37
CA LYS A 160 -2.72 -5.17 18.80
C LYS A 160 -3.18 -6.10 17.67
N HIS A 161 -3.33 -5.57 16.47
CA HIS A 161 -3.84 -6.31 15.30
C HIS A 161 -2.73 -6.77 14.34
N GLY A 162 -1.45 -6.57 14.68
CA GLY A 162 -0.33 -6.98 13.84
C GLY A 162 -0.21 -6.19 12.53
N VAL A 163 -0.69 -4.94 12.53
CA VAL A 163 -0.65 -4.05 11.38
C VAL A 163 0.64 -3.25 11.39
N ALA A 164 1.39 -3.30 10.30
CA ALA A 164 2.60 -2.49 10.14
C ALA A 164 2.22 -1.03 9.83
N VAL A 165 3.03 -0.10 10.37
CA VAL A 165 2.90 1.33 10.07
C VAL A 165 4.09 1.74 9.22
N GLU A 166 3.83 2.28 8.04
CA GLU A 166 4.87 2.82 7.20
C GLU A 166 5.22 4.25 7.63
N ILE A 167 6.51 4.51 7.77
CA ILE A 167 7.06 5.86 7.92
C ILE A 167 7.56 6.29 6.55
N ASN A 168 6.86 7.23 5.93
CA ASN A 168 7.29 7.79 4.65
C ASN A 168 8.37 8.85 4.90
N SER A 169 9.57 8.56 4.44
CA SER A 169 10.75 9.42 4.64
C SER A 169 10.97 10.43 3.52
N ASN A 170 10.01 10.63 2.63
CA ASN A 170 10.13 11.66 1.59
C ASN A 170 10.09 13.05 2.24
N PRO A 171 11.13 13.88 2.05
CA PRO A 171 11.25 15.21 2.64
C PRO A 171 10.21 16.20 2.10
#